data_865295ef415e3abe163bc0cfae908e43
#
_entry.id   865295ef415e3abe163bc0cfae908e43
#
_cell.length_a   1.000
_cell.length_b   1.000
_cell.length_c   1.000
_cell.angle_alpha   90.00
_cell.angle_beta   90.00
_cell.angle_gamma   90.00
#
_symmetry.space_group_name_H-M   'P 1'
#
loop_
_entity.id
_entity.type
_entity.pdbx_description
1 polymer ?
#
loop_
_entity_poly.entity_id
_entity_poly.type
_entity_poly.pdbx_seq_one_letter_code
_entity_poly.pdbx_strand_id
1 'polypeptide(L)'
;MEMLAVFPETSPEHNILQRLFDEQYVVKDGKAVLRDKKEVKADSLQNPNDPDATYRAKNDQKVQGYATNITETVEEGKPSIITSVQVETAVFADCNFLQEAVENSERVTDSAIEELYADGAYQSPDNREFAKNHNAMQLKTGKMQGGCRWELIPHDEDGLTVREIATGNTY
;
A
#
# COMPACT_ATOMS: atom_id res chain seq x y z
N MET A 1 -35.43 -1.30 7.87
CA MET A 1 -35.30 -0.18 8.81
C MET A 1 -35.64 -0.53 10.26
N GLU A 2 -36.44 -1.56 10.53
CA GLU A 2 -36.75 -1.97 11.91
C GLU A 2 -35.53 -2.43 12.74
N MET A 3 -34.50 -3.02 12.13
CA MET A 3 -33.29 -3.48 12.84
C MET A 3 -32.47 -2.34 13.46
N LEU A 4 -32.44 -1.16 12.84
CA LEU A 4 -31.73 0.01 13.38
C LEU A 4 -32.40 0.58 14.64
N ALA A 5 -33.70 0.37 14.78
CA ALA A 5 -34.47 0.85 15.95
C ALA A 5 -34.17 0.04 17.23
N VAL A 6 -33.47 -1.08 17.15
CA VAL A 6 -33.11 -1.92 18.31
C VAL A 6 -31.94 -1.33 19.09
N PHE A 7 -31.06 -0.57 18.43
CA PHE A 7 -29.89 0.03 19.05
C PHE A 7 -30.10 1.55 19.23
N PRO A 8 -29.61 2.14 20.34
CA PRO A 8 -29.56 3.59 20.48
C PRO A 8 -28.77 4.22 19.33
N GLU A 9 -29.26 5.31 18.75
CA GLU A 9 -28.61 6.03 17.63
C GLU A 9 -27.15 6.46 17.93
N THR A 10 -26.81 6.55 19.22
CA THR A 10 -25.47 6.92 19.68
C THR A 10 -24.55 5.73 19.92
N SER A 11 -25.02 4.49 19.74
CA SER A 11 -24.21 3.32 20.00
C SER A 11 -23.25 3.01 18.84
N PRO A 12 -22.04 2.49 19.11
CA PRO A 12 -21.11 2.04 18.06
C PRO A 12 -21.74 1.00 17.13
N GLU A 13 -22.56 0.11 17.67
CA GLU A 13 -23.23 -0.93 16.90
C GLU A 13 -24.25 -0.35 15.90
N HIS A 14 -24.96 0.69 16.30
CA HIS A 14 -25.88 1.40 15.41
C HIS A 14 -25.10 2.02 14.24
N ASN A 15 -23.98 2.68 14.51
CA ASN A 15 -23.15 3.33 13.51
C ASN A 15 -22.61 2.30 12.49
N ILE A 16 -22.15 1.14 12.97
CA ILE A 16 -21.67 0.05 12.11
C ILE A 16 -22.81 -0.51 11.25
N LEU A 17 -23.99 -0.69 11.83
CA LEU A 17 -25.15 -1.21 11.12
C LEU A 17 -25.66 -0.21 10.07
N GLN A 18 -25.66 1.07 10.41
CA GLN A 18 -26.01 2.15 9.47
C GLN A 18 -25.02 2.20 8.32
N ARG A 19 -23.70 2.17 8.61
CA ARG A 19 -22.63 2.10 7.60
C ARG A 19 -22.83 0.91 6.67
N LEU A 20 -23.05 -0.29 7.22
CA LEU A 20 -23.31 -1.50 6.43
C LEU A 20 -24.50 -1.30 5.49
N PHE A 21 -25.60 -0.70 6.01
CA PHE A 21 -26.79 -0.48 5.22
C PHE A 21 -26.53 0.51 4.08
N ASP A 22 -25.89 1.63 4.36
CA ASP A 22 -25.64 2.68 3.37
C ASP A 22 -24.67 2.23 2.28
N GLU A 23 -23.69 1.39 2.62
CA GLU A 23 -22.68 0.92 1.69
C GLU A 23 -23.12 -0.27 0.85
N GLN A 24 -23.93 -1.17 1.40
CA GLN A 24 -24.27 -2.45 0.77
C GLN A 24 -25.70 -2.51 0.23
N TYR A 25 -26.60 -1.64 0.68
CA TYR A 25 -28.00 -1.68 0.29
C TYR A 25 -28.45 -0.35 -0.34
N VAL A 26 -29.53 -0.45 -1.07
CA VAL A 26 -30.32 0.67 -1.60
C VAL A 26 -31.79 0.42 -1.36
N VAL A 27 -32.54 1.47 -1.06
CA VAL A 27 -34.01 1.36 -0.90
C VAL A 27 -34.66 1.53 -2.27
N LYS A 28 -35.36 0.49 -2.76
CA LYS A 28 -36.16 0.50 -3.97
C LYS A 28 -37.61 0.10 -3.59
N ASP A 29 -38.57 0.92 -3.94
CA ASP A 29 -39.98 0.70 -3.65
C ASP A 29 -40.25 0.37 -2.16
N GLY A 30 -39.59 1.07 -1.25
CA GLY A 30 -39.69 0.89 0.20
C GLY A 30 -39.03 -0.39 0.75
N LYS A 31 -38.27 -1.13 -0.07
CA LYS A 31 -37.56 -2.35 0.32
C LYS A 31 -36.07 -2.16 0.19
N ALA A 32 -35.32 -2.68 1.17
CA ALA A 32 -33.86 -2.75 1.09
C ALA A 32 -33.46 -3.85 0.09
N VAL A 33 -32.67 -3.48 -0.90
CA VAL A 33 -32.14 -4.36 -1.95
C VAL A 33 -30.61 -4.25 -1.94
N LEU A 34 -29.89 -5.37 -2.05
CA LEU A 34 -28.44 -5.36 -2.18
C LEU A 34 -28.03 -4.55 -3.42
N ARG A 35 -26.98 -3.75 -3.28
CA ARG A 35 -26.32 -3.09 -4.41
C ARG A 35 -25.68 -4.13 -5.34
N ASP A 36 -25.52 -3.78 -6.60
CA ASP A 36 -24.69 -4.57 -7.50
C ASP A 36 -23.22 -4.57 -6.98
N LYS A 37 -22.53 -5.71 -7.16
CA LYS A 37 -21.13 -5.87 -6.73
C LYS A 37 -20.19 -4.77 -7.27
N LYS A 38 -20.51 -4.20 -8.43
CA LYS A 38 -19.74 -3.12 -9.05
C LYS A 38 -19.98 -1.76 -8.40
N GLU A 39 -21.08 -1.62 -7.67
CA GLU A 39 -21.46 -0.39 -6.96
C GLU A 39 -20.92 -0.36 -5.53
N VAL A 40 -20.52 -1.52 -4.99
CA VAL A 40 -19.92 -1.63 -3.65
C VAL A 40 -18.44 -1.24 -3.75
N LYS A 41 -18.04 -0.22 -2.99
CA LYS A 41 -16.67 0.27 -2.99
C LYS A 41 -15.73 -0.68 -2.25
N ALA A 42 -14.46 -0.66 -2.60
CA ALA A 42 -13.43 -1.49 -1.97
C ALA A 42 -13.15 -1.10 -0.51
N ASP A 43 -13.43 0.15 -0.14
CA ASP A 43 -13.34 0.67 1.23
C ASP A 43 -14.60 0.47 2.07
N SER A 44 -15.63 -0.22 1.53
CA SER A 44 -16.83 -0.57 2.27
C SER A 44 -16.52 -1.53 3.42
N LEU A 45 -17.40 -1.52 4.43
CA LEU A 45 -17.29 -2.36 5.62
C LEU A 45 -17.13 -3.84 5.25
N GLN A 46 -15.99 -4.42 5.58
CA GLN A 46 -15.67 -5.83 5.35
C GLN A 46 -15.87 -6.68 6.61
N ASN A 47 -15.58 -6.11 7.78
CA ASN A 47 -15.66 -6.80 9.06
C ASN A 47 -16.21 -5.85 10.12
N PRO A 48 -17.34 -6.15 10.78
CA PRO A 48 -17.89 -5.28 11.82
C PRO A 48 -17.01 -5.20 13.09
N ASN A 49 -16.14 -6.19 13.33
CA ASN A 49 -15.20 -6.18 14.45
C ASN A 49 -13.88 -5.47 14.10
N ASP A 50 -13.68 -5.14 12.84
CA ASP A 50 -12.51 -4.42 12.32
C ASP A 50 -12.98 -3.51 11.17
N PRO A 51 -13.65 -2.39 11.49
CA PRO A 51 -14.31 -1.55 10.50
C PRO A 51 -13.36 -0.79 9.58
N ASP A 52 -12.07 -0.75 9.89
CA ASP A 52 -11.03 -0.11 9.09
C ASP A 52 -10.40 -1.08 8.07
N ALA A 53 -10.60 -2.39 8.25
CA ALA A 53 -10.18 -3.38 7.27
C ALA A 53 -10.90 -3.17 5.94
N THR A 54 -10.13 -3.06 4.85
CA THR A 54 -10.66 -2.86 3.50
C THR A 54 -10.36 -4.03 2.57
N TYR A 55 -10.94 -4.01 1.38
CA TYR A 55 -10.78 -5.07 0.39
C TYR A 55 -9.85 -4.67 -0.74
N ARG A 56 -8.88 -5.54 -1.08
CA ARG A 56 -8.01 -5.40 -2.25
C ARG A 56 -7.94 -6.71 -3.03
N ALA A 57 -8.01 -6.61 -4.36
CA ALA A 57 -7.71 -7.72 -5.25
C ALA A 57 -6.45 -7.41 -6.05
N LYS A 58 -5.45 -8.29 -6.01
CA LYS A 58 -4.19 -8.18 -6.78
C LYS A 58 -3.79 -9.58 -7.24
N ASN A 59 -3.58 -9.77 -8.55
CA ASN A 59 -3.16 -11.06 -9.13
C ASN A 59 -4.06 -12.25 -8.71
N ASP A 60 -5.38 -12.10 -8.83
CA ASP A 60 -6.40 -13.07 -8.41
C ASP A 60 -6.42 -13.40 -6.91
N GLN A 61 -5.55 -12.80 -6.12
CA GLN A 61 -5.61 -12.88 -4.67
C GLN A 61 -6.52 -11.80 -4.11
N LYS A 62 -7.37 -12.21 -3.18
CA LYS A 62 -8.29 -11.31 -2.45
C LYS A 62 -7.76 -11.16 -1.04
N VAL A 63 -7.53 -9.92 -0.63
CA VAL A 63 -7.08 -9.57 0.71
C VAL A 63 -8.14 -8.70 1.36
N GLN A 64 -8.49 -9.04 2.59
CA GLN A 64 -9.28 -8.18 3.47
C GLN A 64 -8.40 -7.83 4.66
N GLY A 65 -8.21 -6.55 4.92
CA GLY A 65 -7.33 -6.10 6.00
C GLY A 65 -6.54 -4.85 5.63
N TYR A 66 -5.21 -4.98 5.73
CA TYR A 66 -4.28 -3.86 5.68
C TYR A 66 -3.16 -4.10 4.68
N ALA A 67 -2.53 -3.02 4.25
CA ALA A 67 -1.27 -2.99 3.53
C ALA A 67 -0.16 -2.57 4.49
N THR A 68 0.98 -3.24 4.44
CA THR A 68 2.14 -2.91 5.26
C THR A 68 3.33 -2.59 4.38
N ASN A 69 3.99 -1.47 4.66
CA ASN A 69 5.26 -1.09 4.06
C ASN A 69 6.37 -1.17 5.11
N ILE A 70 7.47 -1.82 4.77
CA ILE A 70 8.67 -1.94 5.62
C ILE A 70 9.84 -1.38 4.83
N THR A 71 10.54 -0.43 5.44
CA THR A 71 11.75 0.18 4.88
C THR A 71 12.94 -0.18 5.73
N GLU A 72 14.04 -0.58 5.09
CA GLU A 72 15.27 -0.96 5.76
C GLU A 72 16.49 -0.32 5.09
N THR A 73 17.56 -0.16 5.86
CA THR A 73 18.86 0.23 5.31
C THR A 73 19.49 -0.93 4.56
N VAL A 74 20.22 -0.63 3.50
CA VAL A 74 21.01 -1.61 2.76
C VAL A 74 22.41 -1.06 2.56
N GLU A 75 23.40 -1.71 3.18
CA GLU A 75 24.81 -1.39 3.02
C GLU A 75 25.61 -2.70 2.96
N GLU A 76 26.54 -2.80 2.00
CA GLU A 76 27.33 -4.01 1.82
C GLU A 76 28.15 -4.34 3.08
N GLY A 77 28.07 -5.59 3.53
CA GLY A 77 28.79 -6.06 4.71
C GLY A 77 28.24 -5.60 6.06
N LYS A 78 27.12 -4.86 6.07
CA LYS A 78 26.45 -4.45 7.31
C LYS A 78 25.07 -5.08 7.43
N PRO A 79 24.55 -5.27 8.66
CA PRO A 79 23.19 -5.73 8.86
C PRO A 79 22.19 -4.66 8.41
N SER A 80 21.08 -5.08 7.81
CA SER A 80 19.93 -4.21 7.55
C SER A 80 19.27 -3.79 8.84
N ILE A 81 18.84 -2.54 8.90
CA ILE A 81 18.11 -1.96 10.03
C ILE A 81 16.76 -1.48 9.50
N ILE A 82 15.66 -1.92 10.10
CA ILE A 82 14.32 -1.42 9.78
C ILE A 82 14.24 0.04 10.27
N THR A 83 13.96 0.94 9.34
CA THR A 83 13.88 2.39 9.59
C THR A 83 12.46 2.93 9.59
N SER A 84 11.55 2.25 8.89
CA SER A 84 10.13 2.62 8.88
C SER A 84 9.24 1.38 8.75
N VAL A 85 8.15 1.38 9.50
CA VAL A 85 7.04 0.44 9.36
C VAL A 85 5.76 1.24 9.31
N GLN A 86 5.01 1.10 8.22
CA GLN A 86 3.76 1.80 7.99
C GLN A 86 2.66 0.77 7.78
N VAL A 87 1.49 1.01 8.33
CA VAL A 87 0.32 0.15 8.17
C VAL A 87 -0.86 1.01 7.78
N GLU A 88 -1.45 0.70 6.64
CA GLU A 88 -2.59 1.41 6.08
C GLU A 88 -3.67 0.41 5.65
N THR A 89 -4.85 0.90 5.34
CA THR A 89 -5.93 0.06 4.83
C THR A 89 -5.53 -0.62 3.52
N ALA A 90 -6.08 -1.80 3.21
CA ALA A 90 -5.65 -2.56 2.02
C ALA A 90 -5.86 -1.82 0.69
N VAL A 91 -6.76 -0.83 0.63
CA VAL A 91 -6.98 0.01 -0.56
C VAL A 91 -5.92 1.10 -0.74
N PHE A 92 -5.09 1.36 0.28
CA PHE A 92 -4.02 2.35 0.18
C PHE A 92 -3.04 1.96 -0.92
N ALA A 93 -2.70 2.90 -1.79
CA ALA A 93 -1.81 2.62 -2.92
C ALA A 93 -0.35 2.53 -2.46
N ASP A 94 0.37 1.53 -2.94
CA ASP A 94 1.77 1.26 -2.56
C ASP A 94 2.67 2.50 -2.73
N CYS A 95 2.46 3.30 -3.79
CA CYS A 95 3.23 4.52 -4.05
C CYS A 95 3.07 5.61 -2.97
N ASN A 96 1.96 5.62 -2.23
CA ASN A 96 1.70 6.65 -1.23
C ASN A 96 2.52 6.46 0.06
N PHE A 97 3.11 5.28 0.26
CA PHE A 97 4.00 5.04 1.41
C PHE A 97 5.35 5.74 1.30
N LEU A 98 5.82 6.07 0.09
CA LEU A 98 7.22 6.40 -0.17
C LEU A 98 7.69 7.64 0.60
N GLN A 99 6.96 8.73 0.55
CA GLN A 99 7.42 10.01 1.09
C GLN A 99 7.62 9.93 2.60
N GLU A 100 6.62 9.43 3.32
CA GLU A 100 6.72 9.23 4.77
C GLU A 100 7.79 8.21 5.14
N ALA A 101 7.98 7.14 4.34
CA ALA A 101 9.04 6.16 4.55
C ALA A 101 10.43 6.79 4.47
N VAL A 102 10.66 7.70 3.50
CA VAL A 102 11.90 8.46 3.35
C VAL A 102 12.12 9.35 4.56
N GLU A 103 11.15 10.19 4.92
CA GLU A 103 11.23 11.11 6.06
C GLU A 103 11.51 10.37 7.38
N ASN A 104 10.82 9.25 7.62
CA ASN A 104 11.04 8.41 8.79
C ASN A 104 12.46 7.82 8.81
N SER A 105 12.92 7.33 7.67
CA SER A 105 14.24 6.71 7.55
C SER A 105 15.35 7.74 7.77
N GLU A 106 15.26 8.93 7.19
CA GLU A 106 16.22 10.02 7.40
C GLU A 106 16.24 10.47 8.87
N ARG A 107 15.07 10.57 9.50
CA ARG A 107 14.96 10.92 10.91
C ARG A 107 15.60 9.88 11.83
N VAL A 108 15.47 8.59 11.53
CA VAL A 108 15.99 7.48 12.35
C VAL A 108 17.51 7.35 12.16
N THR A 109 18.00 7.55 10.94
CA THR A 109 19.43 7.40 10.61
C THR A 109 20.23 8.69 10.79
N ASP A 110 19.56 9.83 11.00
CA ASP A 110 20.16 11.18 10.99
C ASP A 110 21.00 11.43 9.73
N SER A 111 20.54 10.93 8.59
CA SER A 111 21.27 10.95 7.33
C SER A 111 20.33 11.09 6.15
N ALA A 112 20.71 11.89 5.16
CA ALA A 112 19.97 12.00 3.90
C ALA A 112 20.06 10.69 3.09
N ILE A 113 18.96 10.32 2.44
CA ILE A 113 18.91 9.17 1.56
C ILE A 113 19.38 9.58 0.16
N GLU A 114 20.44 8.98 -0.32
CA GLU A 114 20.96 9.18 -1.67
C GLU A 114 20.30 8.25 -2.68
N GLU A 115 20.03 7.00 -2.30
CA GLU A 115 19.45 5.98 -3.14
C GLU A 115 18.34 5.23 -2.41
N LEU A 116 17.16 5.11 -3.04
CA LEU A 116 16.03 4.33 -2.57
C LEU A 116 15.67 3.26 -3.61
N TYR A 117 15.58 2.03 -3.17
CA TYR A 117 15.18 0.88 -3.99
C TYR A 117 13.79 0.43 -3.60
N ALA A 118 12.86 0.44 -4.56
CA ALA A 118 11.48 0.02 -4.37
C ALA A 118 10.98 -0.76 -5.59
N ASP A 119 9.85 -1.43 -5.49
CA ASP A 119 9.25 -2.08 -6.65
C ASP A 119 8.64 -1.05 -7.64
N GLY A 120 8.24 -1.53 -8.83
CA GLY A 120 7.70 -0.65 -9.87
C GLY A 120 6.43 0.10 -9.47
N ALA A 121 5.69 -0.37 -8.47
CA ALA A 121 4.47 0.28 -8.00
C ALA A 121 4.75 1.63 -7.33
N TYR A 122 5.98 1.85 -6.84
CA TYR A 122 6.41 3.10 -6.22
C TYR A 122 6.84 4.18 -7.21
N GLN A 123 7.00 3.84 -8.51
CA GLN A 123 7.47 4.74 -9.57
C GLN A 123 6.36 5.66 -10.11
N SER A 124 5.57 6.27 -9.24
CA SER A 124 4.56 7.27 -9.66
C SER A 124 5.23 8.58 -10.13
N PRO A 125 4.56 9.40 -10.95
CA PRO A 125 5.05 10.74 -11.32
C PRO A 125 5.38 11.60 -10.10
N ASP A 126 4.50 11.58 -9.09
CA ASP A 126 4.66 12.36 -7.86
C ASP A 126 5.89 11.93 -7.06
N ASN A 127 6.13 10.62 -6.97
CA ASN A 127 7.31 10.10 -6.27
C ASN A 127 8.62 10.39 -7.01
N ARG A 128 8.60 10.43 -8.34
CA ARG A 128 9.77 10.86 -9.13
C ARG A 128 10.07 12.34 -8.94
N GLU A 129 9.03 13.16 -8.89
CA GLU A 129 9.17 14.59 -8.63
C GLU A 129 9.66 14.84 -7.19
N PHE A 130 9.07 14.14 -6.22
CA PHE A 130 9.52 14.17 -4.83
C PHE A 130 11.01 13.80 -4.74
N ALA A 131 11.43 12.66 -5.27
CA ALA A 131 12.82 12.21 -5.24
C ALA A 131 13.79 13.22 -5.86
N LYS A 132 13.40 13.83 -7.00
CA LYS A 132 14.20 14.87 -7.67
C LYS A 132 14.37 16.12 -6.80
N ASN A 133 13.33 16.51 -6.08
CA ASN A 133 13.33 17.72 -5.25
C ASN A 133 13.88 17.44 -3.84
N HIS A 134 13.89 16.18 -3.39
CA HIS A 134 14.36 15.75 -2.10
C HIS A 134 15.83 15.30 -2.17
N ASN A 135 16.76 16.25 -2.03
CA ASN A 135 18.22 16.05 -2.07
C ASN A 135 18.74 15.34 -3.34
N ALA A 136 17.99 15.42 -4.46
CA ALA A 136 18.27 14.70 -5.71
C ALA A 136 18.41 13.17 -5.49
N MET A 137 17.65 12.62 -4.55
CA MET A 137 17.59 11.20 -4.26
C MET A 137 17.29 10.36 -5.52
N GLN A 138 18.02 9.28 -5.70
CA GLN A 138 17.81 8.37 -6.82
C GLN A 138 16.76 7.32 -6.44
N LEU A 139 15.55 7.42 -6.99
CA LEU A 139 14.52 6.39 -6.85
C LEU A 139 14.73 5.31 -7.92
N LYS A 140 15.20 4.14 -7.50
CA LYS A 140 15.54 3.01 -8.36
C LYS A 140 14.52 1.88 -8.21
N THR A 141 14.27 1.16 -9.31
CA THR A 141 13.47 -0.07 -9.26
C THR A 141 14.39 -1.24 -8.98
N GLY A 142 14.08 -2.02 -7.95
CA GLY A 142 14.89 -3.19 -7.61
C GLY A 142 14.13 -4.16 -6.71
N LYS A 143 14.56 -5.41 -6.71
CA LYS A 143 14.14 -6.44 -5.77
C LYS A 143 15.34 -6.89 -4.96
N MET A 144 15.18 -6.94 -3.65
CA MET A 144 16.08 -7.67 -2.77
C MET A 144 15.67 -9.14 -2.74
N GLN A 145 16.57 -10.04 -3.08
CA GLN A 145 16.34 -11.47 -2.89
C GLN A 145 17.59 -12.09 -2.27
N GLY A 146 17.45 -12.62 -1.06
CA GLY A 146 18.53 -13.32 -0.38
C GLY A 146 19.78 -12.50 -0.07
N GLY A 147 19.64 -11.19 0.18
CA GLY A 147 20.75 -10.28 0.43
C GLY A 147 21.45 -9.77 -0.83
N CYS A 148 20.97 -10.14 -2.00
CA CYS A 148 21.46 -9.64 -3.28
C CYS A 148 20.54 -8.50 -3.77
N ARG A 149 21.13 -7.43 -4.22
CA ARG A 149 20.45 -6.31 -4.83
C ARG A 149 20.32 -6.55 -6.34
N TRP A 150 19.09 -6.42 -6.87
CA TRP A 150 18.82 -6.59 -8.29
C TRP A 150 18.33 -5.28 -8.90
N GLU A 151 18.89 -4.87 -10.01
CA GLU A 151 18.44 -3.76 -10.82
C GLU A 151 17.70 -4.28 -12.05
N LEU A 152 16.49 -3.74 -12.29
CA LEU A 152 15.75 -3.99 -13.53
C LEU A 152 16.13 -2.91 -14.54
N ILE A 153 16.79 -3.30 -15.60
CA ILE A 153 17.18 -2.43 -16.70
C ILE A 153 16.17 -2.61 -17.82
N PRO A 154 15.31 -1.62 -18.13
CA PRO A 154 14.44 -1.72 -19.29
C PRO A 154 15.25 -1.72 -20.57
N HIS A 155 14.94 -2.62 -21.49
CA HIS A 155 15.43 -2.61 -22.87
C HIS A 155 14.38 -2.01 -23.81
N ASP A 156 14.82 -1.30 -24.84
CA ASP A 156 13.96 -0.63 -25.84
C ASP A 156 13.15 -1.62 -26.72
N GLU A 157 13.41 -2.92 -26.64
CA GLU A 157 12.71 -3.97 -27.39
C GLU A 157 12.24 -5.07 -26.43
N ASP A 158 11.06 -4.89 -25.82
CA ASP A 158 10.24 -5.90 -25.12
C ASP A 158 10.95 -6.83 -24.10
N GLY A 159 12.13 -6.47 -23.59
CA GLY A 159 12.90 -7.25 -22.64
C GLY A 159 13.23 -6.50 -21.35
N LEU A 160 13.29 -7.23 -20.25
CA LEU A 160 13.82 -6.76 -18.96
C LEU A 160 15.13 -7.52 -18.70
N THR A 161 16.21 -6.79 -18.52
CA THR A 161 17.46 -7.38 -18.04
C THR A 161 17.53 -7.19 -16.53
N VAL A 162 17.79 -8.27 -15.82
CA VAL A 162 17.99 -8.26 -14.37
C VAL A 162 19.49 -8.30 -14.10
N ARG A 163 20.01 -7.28 -13.44
CA ARG A 163 21.41 -7.22 -13.03
C ARG A 163 21.53 -7.38 -11.51
N GLU A 164 22.36 -8.32 -11.09
CA GLU A 164 22.78 -8.39 -9.70
C GLU A 164 23.85 -7.33 -9.46
N ILE A 165 23.58 -6.37 -8.55
CA ILE A 165 24.46 -5.22 -8.34
C ILE A 165 25.76 -5.65 -7.63
N ALA A 166 25.70 -6.67 -6.77
CA ALA A 166 26.87 -7.17 -6.04
C ALA A 166 27.89 -7.88 -6.94
N THR A 167 27.43 -8.61 -7.96
CA THR A 167 28.30 -9.42 -8.83
C THR A 167 28.42 -8.90 -10.25
N GLY A 168 27.55 -7.99 -10.66
CA GLY A 168 27.47 -7.49 -12.04
C GLY A 168 26.96 -8.50 -13.06
N ASN A 169 26.47 -9.67 -12.62
CA ASN A 169 25.90 -10.67 -13.51
C ASN A 169 24.56 -10.21 -14.07
N THR A 170 24.35 -10.46 -15.36
CA THR A 170 23.10 -10.15 -16.09
C THR A 170 22.41 -11.46 -16.46
N TYR A 171 21.10 -11.52 -16.28
CA TYR A 171 20.27 -12.69 -16.59
C TYR A 171 19.11 -12.31 -17.50
#